data_153ca133493b0bd1a622cdf8976a8588
#
_entry.id   153ca133493b0bd1a622cdf8976a8588
#
_cell.length_a   1.000
_cell.length_b   1.000
_cell.length_c   1.000
_cell.angle_alpha   90.00
_cell.angle_beta   90.00
_cell.angle_gamma   90.00
#
_symmetry.space_group_name_H-M   'P 1'
#
loop_
_entity.id
_entity.type
_entity.pdbx_description
1 polymer ?
#
loop_
_entity_poly.entity_id
_entity_poly.type
_entity_poly.pdbx_seq_one_letter_code
_entity_poly.pdbx_strand_id
1 'polypeptide(L)'
;MAFDGIVVSALRWELSKQLVGGRISKVYQPERDEITLTVKNRVDDQPVTARLLLSAEGGLPMAYLMEETGENPAVCPGFCMLLRKHIGGGRIKDIRQPGLERILEIVVEHLDEMGDYGEKRLIIEIMGKHSNIIFVDEKGMILDSIKHVSHMVSSVREVLPGREYSYPPGQDKQDPLTVDDNFFLNHIMTAPLSATKAIYTGLTGISPLVANQMCYSAGVDGGSSTAQLSMDDKERLLTELHDLRHLLLHGTFTPCIAYDGYTPLEFGAVTLTSYGEVRNDLPKKGEKGLRTFDSISEAIHRYYRERRQSTKIKQHSTDLRKLVATAVERTAKKLDLQQQQLKSTEKRDKYKVYGELLTAYGYGAAPGATEIVVSNYYDNDRQLTIPLDPTKSAMEVAKGYFARYNKLKRTYEALTTLVAETEDELSYLLTVKSALDFAETEEDIREIKRELTDGGYIRSKGKKGKKEEKSEPLHFVSSDGYDIFVGKNNYQNDRLTFQIASGDDLWFHAKQQPGSHVILRTNGAEELPDSAYEEAARLAAYYSSSREAPKVEIDYTRRRNLKKPPGAKPGYVIYHTNYSMTIEPDIHGIREA
;
A
#
# COMPACT_ATOMS: atom_id res chain seq x y z
N MET A 1 -8.08 -17.72 -4.98
CA MET A 1 -9.20 -16.94 -4.42
C MET A 1 -9.48 -17.52 -3.05
N ALA A 2 -9.25 -16.75 -2.00
CA ALA A 2 -9.35 -17.21 -0.61
C ALA A 2 -10.79 -17.66 -0.20
N PHE A 3 -11.83 -17.12 -0.83
CA PHE A 3 -13.21 -17.52 -0.60
C PHE A 3 -13.56 -18.76 -1.45
N ASP A 4 -13.28 -19.94 -0.94
CA ASP A 4 -13.55 -21.23 -1.59
C ASP A 4 -14.73 -21.98 -0.96
N GLY A 5 -15.00 -23.20 -1.43
CA GLY A 5 -16.11 -24.00 -0.92
C GLY A 5 -15.95 -24.41 0.55
N ILE A 6 -14.70 -24.54 1.03
CA ILE A 6 -14.41 -24.89 2.43
C ILE A 6 -14.72 -23.69 3.34
N VAL A 7 -14.35 -22.49 2.93
CA VAL A 7 -14.69 -21.24 3.65
C VAL A 7 -16.21 -21.04 3.70
N VAL A 8 -16.92 -21.29 2.58
CA VAL A 8 -18.39 -21.23 2.56
C VAL A 8 -19.00 -22.29 3.48
N SER A 9 -18.41 -23.48 3.58
CA SER A 9 -18.88 -24.53 4.50
C SER A 9 -18.70 -24.11 5.96
N ALA A 10 -17.54 -23.55 6.32
CA ALA A 10 -17.30 -23.00 7.67
C ALA A 10 -18.32 -21.90 8.00
N LEU A 11 -18.55 -21.00 7.05
CA LEU A 11 -19.52 -19.93 7.21
C LEU A 11 -20.94 -20.48 7.37
N ARG A 12 -21.35 -21.47 6.57
CA ARG A 12 -22.64 -22.14 6.71
C ARG A 12 -22.83 -22.72 8.12
N TRP A 13 -21.82 -23.38 8.68
CA TRP A 13 -21.86 -23.91 10.04
C TRP A 13 -22.04 -22.80 11.08
N GLU A 14 -21.24 -21.74 11.01
CA GLU A 14 -21.33 -20.61 11.94
C GLU A 14 -22.67 -19.90 11.83
N LEU A 15 -23.13 -19.58 10.61
CA LEU A 15 -24.38 -18.90 10.37
C LEU A 15 -25.59 -19.77 10.78
N SER A 16 -25.52 -21.09 10.56
CA SER A 16 -26.58 -22.00 11.00
C SER A 16 -26.77 -21.97 12.51
N LYS A 17 -25.66 -21.98 13.26
CA LYS A 17 -25.69 -21.89 14.73
C LYS A 17 -26.23 -20.54 15.22
N GLN A 18 -25.90 -19.45 14.55
CA GLN A 18 -26.21 -18.08 14.99
C GLN A 18 -27.58 -17.60 14.51
N LEU A 19 -28.02 -18.00 13.31
CA LEU A 19 -29.14 -17.36 12.61
C LEU A 19 -30.38 -18.27 12.46
N VAL A 20 -30.23 -19.60 12.39
CA VAL A 20 -31.39 -20.51 12.22
C VAL A 20 -32.31 -20.40 13.42
N GLY A 21 -33.61 -20.31 13.15
CA GLY A 21 -34.64 -20.05 14.15
C GLY A 21 -34.87 -18.57 14.45
N GLY A 22 -33.93 -17.72 14.06
CA GLY A 22 -33.98 -16.26 14.29
C GLY A 22 -34.93 -15.55 13.34
N ARG A 23 -35.39 -14.36 13.76
CA ARG A 23 -36.30 -13.50 13.00
C ARG A 23 -35.52 -12.33 12.38
N ILE A 24 -35.72 -12.11 11.07
CA ILE A 24 -35.14 -10.97 10.35
C ILE A 24 -35.84 -9.68 10.80
N SER A 25 -35.18 -8.84 11.56
CA SER A 25 -35.74 -7.60 12.12
C SER A 25 -35.55 -6.38 11.22
N LYS A 26 -34.44 -6.35 10.45
CA LYS A 26 -34.13 -5.24 9.53
C LYS A 26 -33.39 -5.76 8.30
N VAL A 27 -33.64 -5.11 7.15
CA VAL A 27 -32.92 -5.31 5.89
C VAL A 27 -32.45 -3.96 5.39
N TYR A 28 -31.16 -3.86 5.06
CA TYR A 28 -30.53 -2.67 4.52
C TYR A 28 -29.71 -2.98 3.29
N GLN A 29 -29.50 -1.99 2.45
CA GLN A 29 -28.60 -2.01 1.29
C GLN A 29 -27.66 -0.81 1.40
N PRO A 30 -26.55 -0.94 2.16
CA PRO A 30 -25.64 0.18 2.41
C PRO A 30 -24.92 0.63 1.13
N GLU A 31 -24.55 -0.33 0.30
CA GLU A 31 -23.89 -0.09 -1.00
C GLU A 31 -24.67 -0.75 -2.13
N ARG A 32 -24.37 -0.39 -3.38
CA ARG A 32 -25.07 -0.88 -4.57
C ARG A 32 -25.15 -2.39 -4.64
N ASP A 33 -24.08 -3.09 -4.30
CA ASP A 33 -23.92 -4.54 -4.44
C ASP A 33 -23.92 -5.28 -3.08
N GLU A 34 -24.45 -4.65 -2.01
CA GLU A 34 -24.41 -5.19 -0.64
C GLU A 34 -25.81 -5.24 0.01
N ILE A 35 -26.10 -6.31 0.74
CA ILE A 35 -27.28 -6.45 1.60
C ILE A 35 -26.84 -6.77 3.02
N THR A 36 -27.45 -6.11 3.99
CA THR A 36 -27.28 -6.40 5.42
C THR A 36 -28.60 -6.87 6.02
N LEU A 37 -28.57 -8.03 6.67
CA LEU A 37 -29.69 -8.55 7.45
C LEU A 37 -29.39 -8.42 8.94
N THR A 38 -30.29 -7.81 9.71
CA THR A 38 -30.25 -7.87 11.18
C THR A 38 -31.21 -8.94 11.66
N VAL A 39 -30.68 -9.95 12.32
CA VAL A 39 -31.44 -11.12 12.81
C VAL A 39 -31.43 -11.12 14.33
N LYS A 40 -32.60 -11.26 14.95
CA LYS A 40 -32.74 -11.45 16.38
C LYS A 40 -33.03 -12.92 16.64
N ASN A 41 -32.18 -13.56 17.45
CA ASN A 41 -32.27 -14.98 17.78
C ASN A 41 -32.06 -15.22 19.27
N ARG A 42 -32.21 -16.44 19.71
CA ARG A 42 -31.77 -16.98 21.01
C ARG A 42 -30.82 -18.14 20.73
N VAL A 43 -29.59 -17.97 21.14
CA VAL A 43 -28.52 -18.99 21.02
C VAL A 43 -28.13 -19.38 22.43
N ASP A 44 -28.20 -20.68 22.75
CA ASP A 44 -27.93 -21.18 24.09
C ASP A 44 -28.73 -20.39 25.17
N ASP A 45 -30.03 -20.15 24.90
CA ASP A 45 -30.96 -19.36 25.70
C ASP A 45 -30.62 -17.89 25.93
N GLN A 46 -29.54 -17.40 25.32
CA GLN A 46 -29.18 -15.99 25.39
C GLN A 46 -29.70 -15.19 24.17
N PRO A 47 -30.22 -13.97 24.37
CA PRO A 47 -30.68 -13.15 23.26
C PRO A 47 -29.48 -12.62 22.46
N VAL A 48 -29.48 -12.94 21.17
CA VAL A 48 -28.42 -12.52 20.24
C VAL A 48 -29.01 -11.63 19.15
N THR A 49 -28.32 -10.57 18.80
CA THR A 49 -28.62 -9.76 17.62
C THR A 49 -27.42 -9.86 16.66
N ALA A 50 -27.56 -10.70 15.67
CA ALA A 50 -26.56 -10.91 14.65
C ALA A 50 -26.81 -10.03 13.42
N ARG A 51 -25.75 -9.59 12.76
CA ARG A 51 -25.81 -8.79 11.54
C ARG A 51 -25.02 -9.49 10.44
N LEU A 52 -25.71 -9.95 9.42
CA LEU A 52 -25.12 -10.66 8.28
C LEU A 52 -24.93 -9.66 7.13
N LEU A 53 -23.70 -9.50 6.65
CA LEU A 53 -23.38 -8.82 5.41
C LEU A 53 -23.29 -9.85 4.28
N LEU A 54 -23.94 -9.54 3.17
CA LEU A 54 -23.81 -10.22 1.89
C LEU A 54 -23.31 -9.18 0.87
N SER A 55 -22.16 -9.39 0.23
CA SER A 55 -21.60 -8.49 -0.77
C SER A 55 -21.34 -9.24 -2.07
N ALA A 56 -21.92 -8.77 -3.16
CA ALA A 56 -21.67 -9.24 -4.50
C ALA A 56 -20.68 -8.35 -5.26
N GLU A 57 -19.88 -7.52 -4.56
CA GLU A 57 -18.86 -6.66 -5.18
C GLU A 57 -17.87 -7.49 -6.00
N GLY A 58 -17.67 -7.12 -7.29
CA GLY A 58 -16.91 -7.96 -8.23
C GLY A 58 -15.45 -8.17 -7.88
N GLY A 59 -14.85 -7.23 -7.15
CA GLY A 59 -13.46 -7.30 -6.68
C GLY A 59 -13.30 -8.06 -5.37
N LEU A 60 -14.28 -7.96 -4.47
CA LEU A 60 -14.23 -8.46 -3.10
C LEU A 60 -15.60 -9.02 -2.67
N PRO A 61 -16.12 -10.08 -3.32
CA PRO A 61 -17.38 -10.67 -2.91
C PRO A 61 -17.20 -11.41 -1.59
N MET A 62 -18.15 -11.25 -0.65
CA MET A 62 -18.03 -11.81 0.69
C MET A 62 -19.39 -12.00 1.37
N ALA A 63 -19.40 -12.88 2.36
CA ALA A 63 -20.48 -13.01 3.34
C ALA A 63 -19.86 -13.24 4.71
N TYR A 64 -20.33 -12.53 5.76
CA TYR A 64 -19.87 -12.73 7.13
C TYR A 64 -20.75 -11.99 8.14
N LEU A 65 -20.66 -12.39 9.41
CA LEU A 65 -21.26 -11.67 10.53
C LEU A 65 -20.41 -10.46 10.90
N MET A 66 -21.06 -9.29 11.00
CA MET A 66 -20.41 -8.03 11.34
C MET A 66 -20.89 -7.52 12.71
N GLU A 67 -20.02 -6.81 13.41
CA GLU A 67 -20.35 -6.20 14.71
C GLU A 67 -21.10 -4.88 14.54
N GLU A 68 -20.65 -4.04 13.60
CA GLU A 68 -21.18 -2.70 13.37
C GLU A 68 -21.87 -2.61 11.99
N THR A 69 -22.91 -1.78 11.91
CA THR A 69 -23.57 -1.46 10.63
C THR A 69 -22.95 -0.18 10.04
N GLY A 70 -22.65 -0.21 8.74
CA GLY A 70 -22.29 1.00 7.99
C GLY A 70 -23.45 2.00 7.89
N GLU A 71 -23.16 3.18 7.37
CA GLU A 71 -24.16 4.20 7.06
C GLU A 71 -25.09 3.70 5.93
N ASN A 72 -26.38 3.98 6.08
CA ASN A 72 -27.37 3.59 5.09
C ASN A 72 -27.72 4.77 4.18
N PRO A 73 -27.97 4.55 2.87
CA PRO A 73 -28.39 5.60 1.97
C PRO A 73 -29.75 6.20 2.39
N ALA A 74 -29.93 7.49 2.16
CA ALA A 74 -31.16 8.20 2.49
C ALA A 74 -32.39 7.65 1.73
N VAL A 75 -32.20 7.10 0.54
CA VAL A 75 -33.24 6.47 -0.29
C VAL A 75 -32.97 4.98 -0.38
N CYS A 76 -33.95 4.17 0.02
CA CYS A 76 -33.86 2.71 -0.01
C CYS A 76 -33.96 2.17 -1.45
N PRO A 77 -32.97 1.40 -1.95
CA PRO A 77 -33.05 0.80 -3.27
C PRO A 77 -34.20 -0.21 -3.45
N GLY A 78 -34.65 -0.40 -4.69
CA GLY A 78 -35.81 -1.26 -5.03
C GLY A 78 -35.64 -2.71 -4.55
N PHE A 79 -34.47 -3.32 -4.74
CA PHE A 79 -34.19 -4.68 -4.30
C PHE A 79 -34.29 -4.82 -2.76
N CYS A 80 -33.79 -3.83 -2.01
CA CYS A 80 -33.93 -3.80 -0.55
C CYS A 80 -35.40 -3.67 -0.12
N MET A 81 -36.19 -2.84 -0.83
CA MET A 81 -37.63 -2.71 -0.55
C MET A 81 -38.38 -4.01 -0.81
N LEU A 82 -38.06 -4.73 -1.89
CA LEU A 82 -38.62 -6.05 -2.19
C LEU A 82 -38.27 -7.04 -1.06
N LEU A 83 -37.03 -7.12 -0.64
CA LEU A 83 -36.63 -7.99 0.47
C LEU A 83 -37.36 -7.63 1.78
N ARG A 84 -37.48 -6.32 2.11
CA ARG A 84 -38.26 -5.89 3.29
C ARG A 84 -39.69 -6.38 3.25
N LYS A 85 -40.35 -6.31 2.08
CA LYS A 85 -41.75 -6.78 1.89
C LYS A 85 -41.87 -8.27 2.09
N HIS A 86 -40.94 -9.06 1.57
CA HIS A 86 -41.11 -10.52 1.46
C HIS A 86 -40.39 -11.35 2.52
N ILE A 87 -39.37 -10.81 3.20
CA ILE A 87 -38.65 -11.52 4.28
C ILE A 87 -38.50 -10.70 5.56
N GLY A 88 -38.93 -9.43 5.58
CA GLY A 88 -38.95 -8.62 6.80
C GLY A 88 -39.93 -9.22 7.84
N GLY A 89 -39.44 -9.51 9.04
CA GLY A 89 -40.20 -10.22 10.08
C GLY A 89 -40.24 -11.74 9.90
N GLY A 90 -39.73 -12.28 8.78
CA GLY A 90 -39.66 -13.72 8.52
C GLY A 90 -38.65 -14.43 9.41
N ARG A 91 -38.79 -15.76 9.52
CA ARG A 91 -37.91 -16.63 10.30
C ARG A 91 -36.94 -17.36 9.40
N ILE A 92 -35.66 -17.35 9.73
CA ILE A 92 -34.65 -18.14 9.01
C ILE A 92 -34.85 -19.60 9.41
N LYS A 93 -35.22 -20.44 8.43
CA LYS A 93 -35.51 -21.86 8.62
C LYS A 93 -34.27 -22.72 8.46
N ASP A 94 -33.42 -22.36 7.49
CA ASP A 94 -32.25 -23.16 7.14
C ASP A 94 -31.19 -22.30 6.41
N ILE A 95 -29.96 -22.77 6.44
CA ILE A 95 -28.85 -22.18 5.68
C ILE A 95 -28.11 -23.31 4.95
N ARG A 96 -28.13 -23.27 3.62
CA ARG A 96 -27.69 -24.37 2.75
C ARG A 96 -26.50 -23.95 1.91
N GLN A 97 -25.66 -24.93 1.61
CA GLN A 97 -24.59 -24.84 0.61
C GLN A 97 -24.78 -26.03 -0.34
N PRO A 98 -25.10 -25.86 -1.63
CA PRO A 98 -25.22 -26.95 -2.59
C PRO A 98 -23.86 -27.60 -2.84
N GLY A 99 -23.67 -28.85 -2.45
CA GLY A 99 -22.37 -29.50 -2.47
C GLY A 99 -21.34 -28.67 -1.71
N LEU A 100 -20.16 -28.48 -2.28
CA LEU A 100 -19.14 -27.53 -1.80
C LEU A 100 -18.99 -26.32 -2.74
N GLU A 101 -20.07 -25.94 -3.42
CA GLU A 101 -20.05 -24.75 -4.28
C GLU A 101 -19.93 -23.46 -3.46
N ARG A 102 -19.50 -22.39 -4.11
CA ARG A 102 -19.37 -21.06 -3.50
C ARG A 102 -20.72 -20.32 -3.50
N ILE A 103 -21.74 -21.02 -3.02
CA ILE A 103 -23.13 -20.56 -2.97
C ILE A 103 -23.64 -20.77 -1.55
N LEU A 104 -24.28 -19.74 -1.01
CA LEU A 104 -24.98 -19.82 0.28
C LEU A 104 -26.43 -19.44 0.06
N GLU A 105 -27.34 -20.32 0.49
CA GLU A 105 -28.79 -20.12 0.42
C GLU A 105 -29.34 -19.91 1.83
N ILE A 106 -30.02 -18.80 2.06
CA ILE A 106 -30.73 -18.49 3.29
C ILE A 106 -32.19 -18.72 3.04
N VAL A 107 -32.74 -19.78 3.63
CA VAL A 107 -34.15 -20.16 3.53
C VAL A 107 -34.96 -19.43 4.60
N VAL A 108 -35.90 -18.61 4.17
CA VAL A 108 -36.72 -17.78 5.05
C VAL A 108 -38.19 -18.20 4.92
N GLU A 109 -38.80 -18.53 6.06
CA GLU A 109 -40.24 -18.74 6.18
C GLU A 109 -40.91 -17.41 6.53
N HIS A 110 -41.91 -17.02 5.76
CA HIS A 110 -42.66 -15.79 5.96
C HIS A 110 -44.12 -15.96 5.58
N LEU A 111 -45.00 -15.30 6.30
CA LEU A 111 -46.44 -15.26 5.94
C LEU A 111 -46.61 -14.46 4.65
N ASP A 112 -47.36 -15.02 3.72
CA ASP A 112 -47.79 -14.29 2.53
C ASP A 112 -48.95 -13.31 2.83
N GLU A 113 -49.43 -12.62 1.80
CA GLU A 113 -50.53 -11.66 1.93
C GLU A 113 -51.88 -12.33 2.28
N MET A 114 -52.01 -13.65 2.12
CA MET A 114 -53.19 -14.47 2.48
C MET A 114 -53.09 -15.07 3.87
N GLY A 115 -51.92 -14.97 4.51
CA GLY A 115 -51.66 -15.52 5.84
C GLY A 115 -51.14 -16.96 5.83
N ASP A 116 -50.76 -17.49 4.66
CA ASP A 116 -50.12 -18.79 4.53
C ASP A 116 -48.60 -18.69 4.67
N TYR A 117 -47.98 -19.71 5.26
CA TYR A 117 -46.54 -19.80 5.35
C TYR A 117 -45.95 -20.25 4.02
N GLY A 118 -45.08 -19.44 3.45
CA GLY A 118 -44.29 -19.74 2.25
C GLY A 118 -42.80 -19.66 2.50
N GLU A 119 -42.01 -20.50 1.84
CA GLU A 119 -40.56 -20.49 1.88
C GLU A 119 -39.99 -19.67 0.73
N LYS A 120 -39.08 -18.78 1.02
CA LYS A 120 -38.31 -18.03 0.01
C LYS A 120 -36.82 -18.17 0.28
N ARG A 121 -36.02 -18.06 -0.76
CA ARG A 121 -34.56 -18.22 -0.65
C ARG A 121 -33.85 -16.93 -1.06
N LEU A 122 -32.98 -16.44 -0.19
CA LEU A 122 -32.00 -15.41 -0.52
C LEU A 122 -30.65 -16.10 -0.77
N ILE A 123 -30.19 -16.06 -2.00
CA ILE A 123 -29.01 -16.80 -2.48
C ILE A 123 -27.90 -15.83 -2.76
N ILE A 124 -26.70 -16.06 -2.20
CA ILE A 124 -25.49 -15.37 -2.60
C ILE A 124 -24.56 -16.33 -3.33
N GLU A 125 -24.13 -15.92 -4.52
CA GLU A 125 -23.12 -16.60 -5.34
C GLU A 125 -21.82 -15.81 -5.27
N ILE A 126 -20.73 -16.44 -4.80
CA ILE A 126 -19.43 -15.82 -4.53
C ILE A 126 -18.45 -16.24 -5.62
N MET A 127 -18.51 -15.57 -6.80
CA MET A 127 -17.78 -15.95 -8.02
C MET A 127 -16.98 -14.80 -8.63
N GLY A 128 -16.35 -13.95 -7.79
CA GLY A 128 -15.62 -12.79 -8.24
C GLY A 128 -16.50 -11.81 -9.01
N LYS A 129 -16.13 -11.44 -10.22
CA LYS A 129 -16.91 -10.51 -11.05
C LYS A 129 -18.34 -10.99 -11.38
N HIS A 130 -18.58 -12.28 -11.29
CA HIS A 130 -19.89 -12.90 -11.55
C HIS A 130 -20.72 -13.10 -10.28
N SER A 131 -20.27 -12.61 -9.13
CA SER A 131 -21.02 -12.69 -7.87
C SER A 131 -22.34 -11.94 -7.97
N ASN A 132 -23.38 -12.53 -7.33
CA ASN A 132 -24.74 -11.98 -7.34
C ASN A 132 -25.46 -12.30 -6.03
N ILE A 133 -26.49 -11.52 -5.69
CA ILE A 133 -27.46 -11.83 -4.63
C ILE A 133 -28.81 -11.95 -5.30
N ILE A 134 -29.43 -13.12 -5.19
CA ILE A 134 -30.63 -13.49 -5.96
C ILE A 134 -31.73 -13.88 -4.97
N PHE A 135 -32.93 -13.37 -5.20
CA PHE A 135 -34.09 -13.68 -4.37
C PHE A 135 -35.10 -14.54 -5.14
N VAL A 136 -35.45 -15.69 -4.58
CA VAL A 136 -36.19 -16.76 -5.25
C VAL A 136 -37.38 -17.17 -4.42
N ASP A 137 -38.52 -17.45 -5.06
CA ASP A 137 -39.72 -17.95 -4.42
C ASP A 137 -39.69 -19.48 -4.18
N GLU A 138 -40.74 -20.02 -3.61
CA GLU A 138 -40.91 -21.44 -3.32
C GLU A 138 -40.90 -22.33 -4.58
N LYS A 139 -41.31 -21.79 -5.74
CA LYS A 139 -41.37 -22.50 -7.03
C LYS A 139 -40.03 -22.45 -7.78
N GLY A 140 -39.01 -21.79 -7.20
CA GLY A 140 -37.72 -21.60 -7.86
C GLY A 140 -37.67 -20.43 -8.83
N MET A 141 -38.71 -19.57 -8.87
CA MET A 141 -38.73 -18.41 -9.76
C MET A 141 -37.97 -17.23 -9.12
N ILE A 142 -37.14 -16.56 -9.89
CA ILE A 142 -36.42 -15.37 -9.47
C ILE A 142 -37.42 -14.22 -9.31
N LEU A 143 -37.58 -13.74 -8.09
CA LEU A 143 -38.35 -12.53 -7.79
C LEU A 143 -37.62 -11.28 -8.16
N ASP A 144 -36.30 -11.22 -7.84
CA ASP A 144 -35.37 -10.16 -8.26
C ASP A 144 -33.92 -10.57 -7.92
N SER A 145 -32.97 -9.75 -8.36
CA SER A 145 -31.54 -9.91 -8.03
C SER A 145 -30.84 -8.56 -7.94
N ILE A 146 -29.74 -8.50 -7.18
CA ILE A 146 -28.98 -7.28 -7.01
C ILE A 146 -28.26 -6.87 -8.31
N LYS A 147 -27.94 -7.86 -9.16
CA LYS A 147 -27.42 -7.67 -10.53
C LYS A 147 -28.26 -8.44 -11.53
N HIS A 148 -28.87 -7.74 -12.45
CA HIS A 148 -29.59 -8.35 -13.56
C HIS A 148 -28.62 -8.83 -14.64
N VAL A 149 -28.71 -10.11 -15.01
CA VAL A 149 -27.89 -10.74 -16.05
C VAL A 149 -28.79 -11.25 -17.16
N SER A 150 -28.81 -10.52 -18.28
CA SER A 150 -29.55 -10.91 -19.49
C SER A 150 -28.67 -11.77 -20.41
N HIS A 151 -29.28 -12.37 -21.42
CA HIS A 151 -28.57 -13.09 -22.49
C HIS A 151 -27.53 -12.22 -23.22
N MET A 152 -27.69 -10.91 -23.22
CA MET A 152 -26.70 -9.97 -23.78
C MET A 152 -25.43 -9.86 -22.94
N VAL A 153 -25.52 -10.15 -21.62
CA VAL A 153 -24.41 -10.09 -20.67
C VAL A 153 -23.75 -11.47 -20.48
N SER A 154 -24.56 -12.53 -20.53
CA SER A 154 -24.08 -13.91 -20.38
C SER A 154 -24.84 -14.84 -21.32
N SER A 155 -24.09 -15.60 -22.14
CA SER A 155 -24.63 -16.67 -22.98
C SER A 155 -24.90 -17.98 -22.18
N VAL A 156 -24.47 -18.05 -20.92
CA VAL A 156 -24.53 -19.28 -20.11
C VAL A 156 -25.84 -19.42 -19.37
N ARG A 157 -26.28 -18.35 -18.70
CA ARG A 157 -27.59 -18.31 -18.01
C ARG A 157 -28.05 -16.87 -17.82
N GLU A 158 -29.37 -16.70 -17.70
CA GLU A 158 -29.98 -15.43 -17.34
C GLU A 158 -30.31 -15.39 -15.84
N VAL A 159 -30.18 -14.20 -15.23
CA VAL A 159 -30.65 -13.92 -13.86
C VAL A 159 -31.50 -12.67 -13.91
N LEU A 160 -32.79 -12.88 -14.16
CA LEU A 160 -33.78 -11.80 -14.36
C LEU A 160 -35.07 -12.17 -13.62
N PRO A 161 -35.87 -11.21 -13.13
CA PRO A 161 -37.17 -11.46 -12.56
C PRO A 161 -38.07 -12.27 -13.50
N GLY A 162 -38.81 -13.25 -12.95
CA GLY A 162 -39.71 -14.14 -13.68
C GLY A 162 -39.02 -15.28 -14.46
N ARG A 163 -37.68 -15.43 -14.32
CA ARG A 163 -36.98 -16.64 -14.81
C ARG A 163 -36.83 -17.66 -13.70
N GLU A 164 -36.73 -18.92 -14.07
CA GLU A 164 -36.39 -19.99 -13.13
C GLU A 164 -34.94 -19.90 -12.72
N TYR A 165 -34.66 -20.03 -11.42
CA TYR A 165 -33.29 -20.05 -10.90
C TYR A 165 -32.62 -21.38 -11.25
N SER A 166 -31.48 -21.31 -11.91
CA SER A 166 -30.58 -22.45 -12.11
C SER A 166 -29.25 -22.17 -11.49
N TYR A 167 -28.61 -23.18 -10.92
CA TYR A 167 -27.25 -23.06 -10.43
C TYR A 167 -26.29 -22.70 -11.57
N PRO A 168 -25.19 -22.00 -11.27
CA PRO A 168 -24.09 -21.85 -12.23
C PRO A 168 -23.67 -23.21 -12.77
N PRO A 169 -23.30 -23.32 -14.06
CA PRO A 169 -22.87 -24.59 -14.62
C PRO A 169 -21.71 -25.15 -13.82
N GLY A 170 -21.89 -26.38 -13.32
CA GLY A 170 -20.84 -27.12 -12.61
C GLY A 170 -19.66 -27.39 -13.52
N GLN A 171 -18.49 -27.54 -12.95
CA GLN A 171 -17.35 -28.18 -13.60
C GLN A 171 -17.50 -29.69 -13.38
N ASP A 172 -16.96 -30.54 -14.28
CA ASP A 172 -16.95 -32.01 -14.12
C ASP A 172 -15.97 -32.41 -12.98
N LYS A 173 -16.30 -31.99 -11.77
CA LYS A 173 -15.54 -32.26 -10.54
C LYS A 173 -16.32 -33.17 -9.61
N GLN A 174 -15.57 -33.97 -8.85
CA GLN A 174 -16.16 -34.83 -7.84
C GLN A 174 -16.41 -34.08 -6.53
N ASP A 175 -17.47 -34.44 -5.85
CA ASP A 175 -17.71 -33.94 -4.49
C ASP A 175 -16.75 -34.61 -3.50
N PRO A 176 -15.89 -33.84 -2.79
CA PRO A 176 -14.94 -34.39 -1.83
C PRO A 176 -15.59 -35.22 -0.73
N LEU A 177 -16.89 -34.97 -0.41
CA LEU A 177 -17.62 -35.70 0.63
C LEU A 177 -18.00 -37.11 0.21
N THR A 178 -18.19 -37.33 -1.09
CA THR A 178 -18.76 -38.58 -1.61
C THR A 178 -17.87 -39.32 -2.60
N VAL A 179 -16.75 -38.68 -3.06
CA VAL A 179 -15.87 -39.31 -4.03
C VAL A 179 -15.27 -40.60 -3.45
N ASP A 180 -15.28 -41.66 -4.27
CA ASP A 180 -14.71 -42.97 -3.91
C ASP A 180 -13.18 -42.89 -3.84
N ASP A 181 -12.57 -43.59 -2.88
CA ASP A 181 -11.12 -43.58 -2.65
C ASP A 181 -10.35 -44.15 -3.84
N ASN A 182 -10.89 -45.21 -4.49
CA ASN A 182 -10.28 -45.74 -5.71
C ASN A 182 -10.35 -44.75 -6.88
N PHE A 183 -11.45 -43.98 -6.95
CA PHE A 183 -11.55 -42.91 -7.96
C PHE A 183 -10.50 -41.80 -7.70
N PHE A 184 -10.32 -41.38 -6.45
CA PHE A 184 -9.29 -40.42 -6.09
C PHE A 184 -7.90 -40.91 -6.51
N LEU A 185 -7.53 -42.13 -6.12
CA LEU A 185 -6.20 -42.70 -6.38
C LEU A 185 -5.96 -42.97 -7.88
N ASN A 186 -6.97 -43.51 -8.60
CA ASN A 186 -6.78 -44.05 -9.95
C ASN A 186 -7.22 -43.08 -11.07
N HIS A 187 -7.95 -41.99 -10.75
CA HIS A 187 -8.35 -41.00 -11.76
C HIS A 187 -7.80 -39.63 -11.43
N ILE A 188 -7.98 -39.11 -10.19
CA ILE A 188 -7.49 -37.78 -9.84
C ILE A 188 -5.97 -37.80 -9.72
N MET A 189 -5.40 -38.76 -8.98
CA MET A 189 -3.95 -38.88 -8.75
C MET A 189 -3.17 -39.55 -9.89
N THR A 190 -3.79 -39.76 -11.04
CA THR A 190 -3.14 -40.23 -12.29
C THR A 190 -3.33 -39.28 -13.46
N ALA A 191 -4.09 -38.20 -13.28
CA ALA A 191 -4.27 -37.17 -14.29
C ALA A 191 -2.89 -36.53 -14.64
N PRO A 192 -2.58 -36.24 -15.92
CA PRO A 192 -1.26 -35.71 -16.31
C PRO A 192 -1.09 -34.24 -15.89
N LEU A 193 -1.10 -33.98 -14.60
CA LEU A 193 -1.07 -32.66 -13.96
C LEU A 193 -0.09 -32.68 -12.76
N SER A 194 0.21 -31.52 -12.19
CA SER A 194 0.86 -31.48 -10.87
C SER A 194 -0.12 -31.90 -9.77
N ALA A 195 0.38 -32.44 -8.66
CA ALA A 195 -0.44 -32.91 -7.55
C ALA A 195 -1.46 -31.89 -7.08
N THR A 196 -1.02 -30.66 -6.77
CA THR A 196 -1.91 -29.56 -6.40
C THR A 196 -2.98 -29.32 -7.46
N LYS A 197 -2.60 -29.30 -8.76
CA LYS A 197 -3.55 -29.04 -9.85
C LYS A 197 -4.55 -30.16 -10.01
N ALA A 198 -4.12 -31.41 -9.89
CA ALA A 198 -5.02 -32.58 -9.96
C ALA A 198 -6.09 -32.51 -8.86
N ILE A 199 -5.73 -32.17 -7.64
CA ILE A 199 -6.66 -32.03 -6.51
C ILE A 199 -7.71 -30.95 -6.79
N TYR A 200 -7.31 -29.68 -7.05
CA TYR A 200 -8.30 -28.61 -7.17
C TYR A 200 -9.08 -28.62 -8.49
N THR A 201 -8.59 -29.30 -9.53
CA THR A 201 -9.37 -29.50 -10.76
C THR A 201 -10.26 -30.74 -10.71
N GLY A 202 -9.91 -31.73 -9.89
CA GLY A 202 -10.67 -32.97 -9.74
C GLY A 202 -11.78 -32.90 -8.68
N LEU A 203 -11.63 -32.01 -7.68
CA LEU A 203 -12.55 -31.91 -6.55
C LEU A 203 -13.28 -30.55 -6.48
N THR A 204 -14.59 -30.59 -6.25
CA THR A 204 -15.42 -29.39 -6.09
C THR A 204 -15.09 -28.65 -4.80
N GLY A 205 -15.12 -27.32 -4.83
CA GLY A 205 -14.99 -26.46 -3.66
C GLY A 205 -13.57 -26.31 -3.11
N ILE A 206 -12.61 -27.09 -3.61
CA ILE A 206 -11.20 -26.98 -3.20
C ILE A 206 -10.49 -25.93 -4.05
N SER A 207 -9.88 -24.96 -3.39
CA SER A 207 -9.04 -23.95 -4.04
C SER A 207 -7.59 -24.44 -4.23
N PRO A 208 -6.80 -23.79 -5.11
CA PRO A 208 -5.35 -24.03 -5.17
C PRO A 208 -4.65 -23.85 -3.81
N LEU A 209 -5.16 -22.95 -2.96
CA LEU A 209 -4.64 -22.70 -1.62
C LEU A 209 -4.79 -23.93 -0.72
N VAL A 210 -6.02 -24.47 -0.62
CA VAL A 210 -6.29 -25.70 0.18
C VAL A 210 -5.59 -26.91 -0.41
N ALA A 211 -5.61 -27.08 -1.74
CA ALA A 211 -4.89 -28.19 -2.39
C ALA A 211 -3.36 -28.14 -2.12
N ASN A 212 -2.76 -26.94 -2.12
CA ASN A 212 -1.35 -26.78 -1.75
C ASN A 212 -1.12 -27.10 -0.26
N GLN A 213 -2.04 -26.71 0.62
CA GLN A 213 -1.97 -27.07 2.04
C GLN A 213 -2.06 -28.59 2.24
N MET A 214 -2.95 -29.29 1.53
CA MET A 214 -3.04 -30.76 1.57
C MET A 214 -1.72 -31.42 1.14
N CYS A 215 -1.12 -30.94 0.04
CA CYS A 215 0.19 -31.46 -0.40
C CYS A 215 1.27 -31.20 0.67
N TYR A 216 1.28 -30.00 1.25
CA TYR A 216 2.24 -29.63 2.30
C TYR A 216 2.08 -30.51 3.54
N SER A 217 0.86 -30.73 4.04
CA SER A 217 0.57 -31.59 5.21
C SER A 217 0.95 -33.04 4.93
N ALA A 218 0.68 -33.54 3.72
CA ALA A 218 1.07 -34.88 3.28
C ALA A 218 2.58 -35.05 3.09
N GLY A 219 3.37 -33.96 3.17
CA GLY A 219 4.83 -34.00 2.86
C GLY A 219 5.12 -34.30 1.39
N VAL A 220 4.21 -33.88 0.48
CA VAL A 220 4.31 -34.08 -0.97
C VAL A 220 4.58 -32.73 -1.65
N ASP A 221 5.55 -32.69 -2.57
CA ASP A 221 5.73 -31.51 -3.40
C ASP A 221 4.55 -31.33 -4.35
N GLY A 222 3.71 -30.33 -4.09
CA GLY A 222 2.54 -30.02 -4.89
C GLY A 222 2.82 -29.67 -6.36
N GLY A 223 4.06 -29.29 -6.70
CA GLY A 223 4.53 -29.03 -8.05
C GLY A 223 4.88 -30.31 -8.84
N SER A 224 5.13 -31.42 -8.14
CA SER A 224 5.49 -32.70 -8.75
C SER A 224 4.34 -33.27 -9.58
N SER A 225 4.68 -33.89 -10.72
CA SER A 225 3.69 -34.57 -11.56
C SER A 225 3.10 -35.78 -10.82
N THR A 226 1.79 -35.97 -10.92
CA THR A 226 1.09 -37.14 -10.36
C THR A 226 1.68 -38.47 -10.81
N ALA A 227 2.29 -38.53 -12.03
CA ALA A 227 2.98 -39.69 -12.53
C ALA A 227 4.31 -40.02 -11.80
N GLN A 228 4.89 -39.05 -11.09
CA GLN A 228 6.12 -39.20 -10.31
C GLN A 228 5.85 -39.55 -8.85
N LEU A 229 4.60 -39.43 -8.38
CA LEU A 229 4.23 -39.75 -7.02
C LEU A 229 4.27 -41.26 -6.77
N SER A 230 4.88 -41.64 -5.65
CA SER A 230 4.83 -43.02 -5.18
C SER A 230 3.40 -43.36 -4.70
N MET A 231 3.12 -44.65 -4.51
CA MET A 231 1.82 -45.04 -3.94
C MET A 231 1.65 -44.51 -2.52
N ASP A 232 2.70 -44.52 -1.73
CA ASP A 232 2.72 -43.94 -0.38
C ASP A 232 2.40 -42.43 -0.38
N ASP A 233 2.93 -41.65 -1.33
CA ASP A 233 2.55 -40.24 -1.49
C ASP A 233 1.05 -40.06 -1.76
N LYS A 234 0.48 -40.90 -2.62
CA LYS A 234 -0.94 -40.86 -2.96
C LYS A 234 -1.83 -41.26 -1.79
N GLU A 235 -1.41 -42.24 -0.99
CA GLU A 235 -2.12 -42.68 0.22
C GLU A 235 -2.08 -41.58 1.29
N ARG A 236 -0.97 -40.87 1.47
CA ARG A 236 -0.91 -39.70 2.37
C ARG A 236 -1.85 -38.59 1.90
N LEU A 237 -1.92 -38.30 0.61
CA LEU A 237 -2.88 -37.33 0.06
C LEU A 237 -4.34 -37.78 0.24
N LEU A 238 -4.61 -39.09 0.16
CA LEU A 238 -5.94 -39.65 0.47
C LEU A 238 -6.29 -39.47 1.96
N THR A 239 -5.33 -39.63 2.85
CA THR A 239 -5.52 -39.36 4.29
C THR A 239 -5.90 -37.89 4.53
N GLU A 240 -5.22 -36.95 3.87
CA GLU A 240 -5.61 -35.53 3.94
C GLU A 240 -7.03 -35.27 3.41
N LEU A 241 -7.47 -36.01 2.38
CA LEU A 241 -8.85 -35.92 1.91
C LEU A 241 -9.86 -36.46 2.96
N HIS A 242 -9.52 -37.53 3.67
CA HIS A 242 -10.33 -38.06 4.75
C HIS A 242 -10.40 -37.08 5.94
N ASP A 243 -9.31 -36.47 6.30
CA ASP A 243 -9.26 -35.44 7.36
C ASP A 243 -10.12 -34.22 6.98
N LEU A 244 -10.05 -33.79 5.72
CA LEU A 244 -10.91 -32.71 5.20
C LEU A 244 -12.39 -33.11 5.24
N ARG A 245 -12.74 -34.35 4.87
CA ARG A 245 -14.13 -34.87 5.01
C ARG A 245 -14.61 -34.84 6.45
N HIS A 246 -13.79 -35.31 7.37
CA HIS A 246 -14.10 -35.30 8.80
C HIS A 246 -14.38 -33.87 9.28
N LEU A 247 -13.52 -32.94 8.94
CA LEU A 247 -13.67 -31.51 9.27
C LEU A 247 -14.97 -30.92 8.73
N LEU A 248 -15.31 -31.20 7.46
CA LEU A 248 -16.54 -30.74 6.81
C LEU A 248 -17.81 -31.29 7.43
N LEU A 249 -17.79 -32.58 7.82
CA LEU A 249 -18.93 -33.26 8.41
C LEU A 249 -19.18 -32.87 9.88
N HIS A 250 -18.13 -32.55 10.63
CA HIS A 250 -18.23 -32.24 12.07
C HIS A 250 -18.14 -30.75 12.38
N GLY A 251 -17.82 -29.91 11.39
CA GLY A 251 -17.72 -28.45 11.58
C GLY A 251 -16.54 -28.03 12.44
N THR A 252 -15.46 -28.83 12.50
CA THR A 252 -14.26 -28.57 13.32
C THR A 252 -13.25 -27.67 12.58
N PHE A 253 -13.70 -26.51 12.11
CA PHE A 253 -12.88 -25.56 11.37
C PHE A 253 -11.90 -24.82 12.28
N THR A 254 -10.75 -24.43 11.72
CA THR A 254 -9.74 -23.60 12.36
C THR A 254 -9.41 -22.39 11.47
N PRO A 255 -10.29 -21.37 11.48
CA PRO A 255 -10.09 -20.19 10.66
C PRO A 255 -8.76 -19.52 10.94
N CYS A 256 -8.03 -19.11 9.89
CA CYS A 256 -6.77 -18.42 10.04
C CYS A 256 -6.53 -17.38 8.94
N ILE A 257 -5.62 -16.44 9.23
CA ILE A 257 -5.06 -15.51 8.26
C ILE A 257 -3.56 -15.73 8.21
N ALA A 258 -3.01 -15.87 7.00
CA ALA A 258 -1.59 -15.90 6.75
C ALA A 258 -1.08 -14.47 6.52
N TYR A 259 0.04 -14.12 7.13
CA TYR A 259 0.65 -12.78 7.06
C TYR A 259 2.08 -12.85 6.54
N ASP A 260 2.51 -11.76 5.88
CA ASP A 260 3.92 -11.40 5.66
C ASP A 260 4.14 -10.05 6.37
N GLY A 261 4.83 -10.09 7.51
CA GLY A 261 4.83 -8.98 8.45
C GLY A 261 3.41 -8.58 8.84
N TYR A 262 3.05 -7.32 8.61
CA TYR A 262 1.71 -6.79 8.89
C TYR A 262 0.72 -6.92 7.72
N THR A 263 1.15 -7.50 6.60
CA THR A 263 0.31 -7.59 5.39
C THR A 263 -0.41 -8.94 5.35
N PRO A 264 -1.76 -8.96 5.34
CA PRO A 264 -2.51 -10.20 5.18
C PRO A 264 -2.36 -10.71 3.73
N LEU A 265 -1.90 -11.96 3.58
CA LEU A 265 -1.68 -12.63 2.30
C LEU A 265 -2.93 -13.39 1.86
N GLU A 266 -3.34 -14.37 2.66
CA GLU A 266 -4.45 -15.27 2.40
C GLU A 266 -5.20 -15.57 3.71
N PHE A 267 -6.45 -16.04 3.60
CA PHE A 267 -7.19 -16.58 4.72
C PHE A 267 -7.82 -17.92 4.34
N GLY A 268 -8.13 -18.73 5.33
CA GLY A 268 -8.74 -20.04 5.12
C GLY A 268 -9.58 -20.48 6.32
N ALA A 269 -10.40 -21.51 6.13
CA ALA A 269 -11.14 -22.17 7.19
C ALA A 269 -10.37 -23.37 7.80
N VAL A 270 -9.20 -23.67 7.24
CA VAL A 270 -8.24 -24.67 7.73
C VAL A 270 -6.92 -23.99 8.03
N THR A 271 -6.13 -24.55 8.95
CA THR A 271 -4.82 -23.97 9.28
C THR A 271 -3.86 -24.09 8.10
N LEU A 272 -3.36 -22.95 7.63
CA LEU A 272 -2.47 -22.85 6.44
C LEU A 272 -0.98 -22.95 6.82
N THR A 273 -0.57 -24.08 7.40
CA THR A 273 0.80 -24.28 7.92
C THR A 273 1.90 -24.16 6.86
N SER A 274 1.55 -24.25 5.59
CA SER A 274 2.45 -23.95 4.45
C SER A 274 2.94 -22.48 4.42
N TYR A 275 2.30 -21.57 5.16
CA TYR A 275 2.70 -20.15 5.29
C TYR A 275 3.53 -19.87 6.55
N GLY A 276 3.71 -20.84 7.45
CA GLY A 276 4.48 -20.70 8.68
C GLY A 276 3.75 -21.21 9.91
N GLU A 277 4.29 -20.88 11.07
CA GLU A 277 3.74 -21.31 12.36
C GLU A 277 2.60 -20.41 12.83
N VAL A 278 1.71 -20.97 13.66
CA VAL A 278 0.67 -20.21 14.34
C VAL A 278 1.31 -19.37 15.46
N ARG A 279 1.01 -18.07 15.46
CA ARG A 279 1.53 -17.09 16.42
C ARG A 279 0.38 -16.31 17.06
N ASN A 280 0.57 -15.89 18.29
CA ASN A 280 -0.38 -14.99 18.98
C ASN A 280 -0.25 -13.55 18.48
N ASP A 281 0.97 -13.12 18.12
CA ASP A 281 1.29 -11.80 17.63
C ASP A 281 1.48 -11.81 16.10
N LEU A 282 1.39 -10.63 15.47
CA LEU A 282 1.70 -10.48 14.06
C LEU A 282 3.19 -10.76 13.81
N PRO A 283 3.56 -11.41 12.68
CA PRO A 283 4.94 -11.61 12.32
C PRO A 283 5.70 -10.30 12.18
N LYS A 284 7.00 -10.30 12.40
CA LYS A 284 7.84 -9.14 12.11
C LYS A 284 7.96 -8.94 10.59
N LYS A 285 8.35 -7.74 10.18
CA LYS A 285 8.56 -7.41 8.77
C LYS A 285 9.54 -8.40 8.11
N GLY A 286 9.13 -9.02 7.01
CA GLY A 286 9.90 -10.06 6.30
C GLY A 286 9.75 -11.48 6.86
N GLU A 287 8.99 -11.67 7.94
CA GLU A 287 8.64 -12.98 8.46
C GLU A 287 7.22 -13.35 8.05
N LYS A 288 6.99 -14.63 7.78
CA LYS A 288 5.65 -15.19 7.56
C LYS A 288 5.15 -15.87 8.82
N GLY A 289 3.84 -15.87 9.02
CA GLY A 289 3.20 -16.57 10.13
C GLY A 289 1.70 -16.60 10.00
N LEU A 290 1.05 -17.37 10.88
CA LEU A 290 -0.40 -17.54 10.91
C LEU A 290 -0.97 -16.96 12.20
N ARG A 291 -2.16 -16.39 12.09
CA ARG A 291 -3.02 -16.08 13.23
C ARG A 291 -4.35 -16.83 13.07
N THR A 292 -4.76 -17.53 14.11
CA THR A 292 -6.02 -18.27 14.17
C THR A 292 -7.12 -17.44 14.80
N PHE A 293 -8.38 -17.81 14.51
CA PHE A 293 -9.60 -17.15 14.98
C PHE A 293 -10.63 -18.20 15.41
N ASP A 294 -11.47 -17.84 16.36
CA ASP A 294 -12.58 -18.72 16.79
C ASP A 294 -13.77 -18.66 15.81
N SER A 295 -13.84 -17.61 14.98
CA SER A 295 -14.91 -17.35 14.03
C SER A 295 -14.37 -17.14 12.62
N ILE A 296 -14.97 -17.80 11.64
CA ILE A 296 -14.66 -17.55 10.23
C ILE A 296 -15.09 -16.14 9.80
N SER A 297 -16.20 -15.64 10.35
CA SER A 297 -16.67 -14.27 10.10
C SER A 297 -15.67 -13.23 10.59
N GLU A 298 -15.05 -13.43 11.76
CA GLU A 298 -14.00 -12.55 12.28
C GLU A 298 -12.76 -12.57 11.36
N ALA A 299 -12.30 -13.75 10.96
CA ALA A 299 -11.17 -13.90 10.04
C ALA A 299 -11.43 -13.19 8.70
N ILE A 300 -12.62 -13.39 8.11
CA ILE A 300 -13.02 -12.72 6.86
C ILE A 300 -13.06 -11.21 7.04
N HIS A 301 -13.77 -10.72 8.06
CA HIS A 301 -13.89 -9.28 8.34
C HIS A 301 -12.50 -8.62 8.49
N ARG A 302 -11.65 -9.22 9.32
CA ARG A 302 -10.31 -8.73 9.60
C ARG A 302 -9.43 -8.72 8.36
N TYR A 303 -9.39 -9.81 7.60
CA TYR A 303 -8.64 -9.93 6.36
C TYR A 303 -9.02 -8.84 5.35
N TYR A 304 -10.32 -8.65 5.09
CA TYR A 304 -10.77 -7.65 4.13
C TYR A 304 -10.56 -6.22 4.61
N ARG A 305 -10.74 -5.95 5.91
CA ARG A 305 -10.46 -4.64 6.50
C ARG A 305 -8.98 -4.28 6.35
N GLU A 306 -8.08 -5.17 6.75
CA GLU A 306 -6.63 -4.95 6.67
C GLU A 306 -6.15 -4.87 5.22
N ARG A 307 -6.68 -5.70 4.34
CA ARG A 307 -6.37 -5.67 2.90
C ARG A 307 -6.84 -4.38 2.22
N ARG A 308 -8.04 -3.89 2.57
CA ARG A 308 -8.54 -2.58 2.08
C ARG A 308 -7.62 -1.45 2.55
N GLN A 309 -7.19 -1.45 3.80
CA GLN A 309 -6.24 -0.48 4.33
C GLN A 309 -4.91 -0.55 3.58
N SER A 310 -4.29 -1.72 3.46
CA SER A 310 -3.05 -1.93 2.71
C SER A 310 -3.16 -1.48 1.25
N THR A 311 -4.29 -1.77 0.59
CA THR A 311 -4.51 -1.37 -0.80
C THR A 311 -4.65 0.15 -0.93
N LYS A 312 -5.38 0.82 -0.02
CA LYS A 312 -5.48 2.29 0.02
C LYS A 312 -4.13 2.94 0.26
N ILE A 313 -3.35 2.42 1.22
CA ILE A 313 -2.00 2.90 1.50
C ILE A 313 -1.12 2.76 0.25
N LYS A 314 -1.12 1.59 -0.40
CA LYS A 314 -0.37 1.36 -1.65
C LYS A 314 -0.81 2.31 -2.76
N GLN A 315 -2.11 2.49 -2.97
CA GLN A 315 -2.66 3.39 -4.00
C GLN A 315 -2.24 4.84 -3.74
N HIS A 316 -2.50 5.35 -2.53
CA HIS A 316 -2.15 6.73 -2.14
C HIS A 316 -0.64 6.95 -2.18
N SER A 317 0.14 5.98 -1.72
CA SER A 317 1.61 6.02 -1.80
C SER A 317 2.08 6.04 -3.25
N THR A 318 1.49 5.24 -4.15
CA THR A 318 1.84 5.19 -5.58
C THR A 318 1.58 6.53 -6.27
N ASP A 319 0.42 7.15 -6.02
CA ASP A 319 0.07 8.44 -6.61
C ASP A 319 1.03 9.55 -6.12
N LEU A 320 1.33 9.58 -4.82
CA LEU A 320 2.28 10.55 -4.26
C LEU A 320 3.71 10.31 -4.76
N ARG A 321 4.17 9.06 -4.84
CA ARG A 321 5.48 8.70 -5.40
C ARG A 321 5.61 9.18 -6.85
N LYS A 322 4.58 8.97 -7.68
CA LYS A 322 4.56 9.43 -9.07
C LYS A 322 4.62 10.95 -9.15
N LEU A 323 3.86 11.65 -8.30
CA LEU A 323 3.86 13.11 -8.24
C LEU A 323 5.24 13.64 -7.85
N VAL A 324 5.83 13.12 -6.78
CA VAL A 324 7.16 13.53 -6.30
C VAL A 324 8.25 13.19 -7.33
N ALA A 325 8.22 12.01 -7.94
CA ALA A 325 9.18 11.64 -8.98
C ALA A 325 9.14 12.61 -10.17
N THR A 326 7.92 13.00 -10.61
CA THR A 326 7.75 14.00 -11.68
C THR A 326 8.28 15.37 -11.27
N ALA A 327 8.05 15.78 -10.00
CA ALA A 327 8.56 17.05 -9.49
C ALA A 327 10.11 17.04 -9.43
N VAL A 328 10.71 15.96 -8.92
CA VAL A 328 12.18 15.77 -8.88
C VAL A 328 12.78 15.86 -10.28
N GLU A 329 12.20 15.15 -11.26
CA GLU A 329 12.69 15.17 -12.65
C GLU A 329 12.62 16.57 -13.27
N ARG A 330 11.51 17.29 -13.08
CA ARG A 330 11.37 18.68 -13.57
C ARG A 330 12.38 19.62 -12.93
N THR A 331 12.56 19.52 -11.61
CA THR A 331 13.49 20.40 -10.88
C THR A 331 14.93 20.09 -11.24
N ALA A 332 15.30 18.81 -11.41
CA ALA A 332 16.63 18.41 -11.87
C ALA A 332 16.94 18.93 -13.28
N LYS A 333 16.00 18.80 -14.23
CA LYS A 333 16.16 19.38 -15.58
C LYS A 333 16.27 20.90 -15.56
N LYS A 334 15.51 21.58 -14.71
CA LYS A 334 15.59 23.03 -14.53
C LYS A 334 16.98 23.43 -14.01
N LEU A 335 17.49 22.69 -13.02
CA LEU A 335 18.82 22.93 -12.45
C LEU A 335 19.91 22.78 -13.50
N ASP A 336 19.91 21.70 -14.27
CA ASP A 336 20.88 21.46 -15.34
C ASP A 336 20.90 22.60 -16.37
N LEU A 337 19.73 23.04 -16.82
CA LEU A 337 19.62 24.18 -17.75
C LEU A 337 20.17 25.48 -17.16
N GLN A 338 19.86 25.75 -15.88
CA GLN A 338 20.38 26.94 -15.18
C GLN A 338 21.89 26.88 -15.01
N GLN A 339 22.44 25.73 -14.67
CA GLN A 339 23.92 25.54 -14.54
C GLN A 339 24.61 25.67 -15.90
N GLN A 340 24.05 25.14 -16.98
CA GLN A 340 24.57 25.32 -18.34
C GLN A 340 24.55 26.81 -18.75
N GLN A 341 23.48 27.54 -18.46
CA GLN A 341 23.36 28.96 -18.71
C GLN A 341 24.37 29.75 -17.86
N LEU A 342 24.56 29.43 -16.57
CA LEU A 342 25.51 30.03 -15.67
C LEU A 342 26.93 29.88 -16.22
N LYS A 343 27.32 28.67 -16.64
CA LYS A 343 28.61 28.37 -17.27
C LYS A 343 28.85 29.21 -18.54
N SER A 344 27.80 29.44 -19.33
CA SER A 344 27.91 30.30 -20.54
C SER A 344 28.25 31.75 -20.21
N THR A 345 27.97 32.22 -19.00
CA THR A 345 28.28 33.59 -18.53
C THR A 345 29.72 33.76 -18.03
N GLU A 346 30.48 32.69 -17.82
CA GLU A 346 31.87 32.73 -17.36
C GLU A 346 32.77 33.51 -18.32
N LYS A 347 32.42 33.48 -19.60
CA LYS A 347 33.18 34.24 -20.64
C LYS A 347 32.89 35.73 -20.63
N ARG A 348 32.15 36.29 -19.65
CA ARG A 348 31.77 37.71 -19.60
C ARG A 348 32.98 38.63 -19.52
N ASP A 349 34.01 38.27 -18.74
CA ASP A 349 35.19 39.12 -18.50
C ASP A 349 35.99 39.37 -19.77
N LYS A 350 35.96 38.43 -20.73
CA LYS A 350 36.51 38.63 -22.07
C LYS A 350 35.95 39.88 -22.75
N TYR A 351 34.63 40.13 -22.65
CA TYR A 351 33.99 41.28 -23.27
C TYR A 351 34.33 42.59 -22.55
N LYS A 352 34.58 42.54 -21.23
CA LYS A 352 35.08 43.67 -20.48
C LYS A 352 36.46 44.07 -20.99
N VAL A 353 37.39 43.09 -21.06
CA VAL A 353 38.76 43.30 -21.57
C VAL A 353 38.74 43.84 -23.01
N TYR A 354 37.91 43.27 -23.89
CA TYR A 354 37.76 43.78 -25.26
C TYR A 354 37.29 45.24 -25.30
N GLY A 355 36.30 45.60 -24.49
CA GLY A 355 35.80 46.97 -24.40
C GLY A 355 36.86 47.97 -23.91
N GLU A 356 37.60 47.58 -22.86
CA GLU A 356 38.66 48.44 -22.27
C GLU A 356 39.83 48.61 -23.22
N LEU A 357 40.32 47.53 -23.86
CA LEU A 357 41.42 47.60 -24.82
C LEU A 357 41.05 48.40 -26.07
N LEU A 358 39.80 48.24 -26.58
CA LEU A 358 39.33 49.08 -27.70
C LEU A 358 39.17 50.54 -27.31
N THR A 359 38.83 50.84 -26.08
CA THR A 359 38.78 52.24 -25.59
C THR A 359 40.17 52.85 -25.54
N ALA A 360 41.21 52.05 -25.17
CA ALA A 360 42.57 52.49 -25.06
C ALA A 360 43.34 52.59 -26.42
N TYR A 361 43.12 51.59 -27.28
CA TYR A 361 43.89 51.40 -28.52
C TYR A 361 43.10 51.51 -29.81
N GLY A 362 41.73 51.62 -29.73
CA GLY A 362 40.83 51.59 -30.88
C GLY A 362 41.04 52.72 -31.90
N TYR A 363 41.74 53.81 -31.52
CA TYR A 363 42.10 54.88 -32.43
C TYR A 363 43.10 54.44 -33.55
N GLY A 364 43.81 53.32 -33.33
CA GLY A 364 44.71 52.72 -34.33
C GLY A 364 44.02 51.79 -35.32
N ALA A 365 42.73 51.59 -35.21
CA ALA A 365 41.99 50.72 -36.13
C ALA A 365 41.75 51.44 -37.48
N ALA A 366 42.05 50.74 -38.59
CA ALA A 366 41.78 51.30 -39.93
C ALA A 366 40.23 51.27 -40.17
N PRO A 367 39.69 52.27 -40.91
CA PRO A 367 38.32 52.28 -41.31
C PRO A 367 37.95 50.99 -42.09
N GLY A 368 36.89 50.28 -41.66
CA GLY A 368 36.43 49.01 -42.29
C GLY A 368 37.20 47.76 -41.84
N ALA A 369 38.10 47.87 -40.82
CA ALA A 369 38.81 46.72 -40.28
C ALA A 369 37.82 45.72 -39.61
N THR A 370 38.08 44.44 -39.82
CA THR A 370 37.28 43.33 -39.21
C THR A 370 37.87 42.88 -37.88
N GLU A 371 39.09 43.24 -37.57
CA GLU A 371 39.82 42.95 -36.31
C GLU A 371 40.92 43.95 -36.04
N ILE A 372 41.35 44.02 -34.79
CA ILE A 372 42.54 44.78 -34.36
C ILE A 372 43.37 43.92 -33.41
N VAL A 373 44.70 43.96 -33.56
CA VAL A 373 45.64 43.29 -32.65
C VAL A 373 46.22 44.35 -31.72
N VAL A 374 46.02 44.16 -30.41
CA VAL A 374 46.48 45.11 -29.37
C VAL A 374 47.18 44.38 -28.24
N SER A 375 48.07 45.12 -27.55
CA SER A 375 48.71 44.58 -26.33
C SER A 375 47.69 44.46 -25.18
N ASN A 376 47.62 43.28 -24.57
CA ASN A 376 46.72 43.01 -23.43
C ASN A 376 47.48 43.23 -22.10
N TYR A 377 47.36 44.40 -21.53
CA TYR A 377 48.01 44.75 -20.26
C TYR A 377 47.45 43.99 -19.05
N TYR A 378 46.36 43.20 -19.21
CA TYR A 378 45.86 42.27 -18.20
C TYR A 378 46.53 40.90 -18.24
N ASP A 379 47.28 40.56 -19.33
CA ASP A 379 47.97 39.29 -19.53
C ASP A 379 49.40 39.52 -20.04
N ASN A 380 50.22 40.18 -19.24
CA ASN A 380 51.63 40.40 -19.50
C ASN A 380 51.94 40.92 -20.92
N ASP A 381 51.17 41.87 -21.41
CA ASP A 381 51.26 42.48 -22.73
C ASP A 381 51.21 41.50 -23.93
N ARG A 382 50.66 40.34 -23.75
CA ARG A 382 50.42 39.41 -24.87
C ARG A 382 49.51 40.01 -25.91
N GLN A 383 49.84 39.76 -27.19
CA GLN A 383 49.03 40.23 -28.30
C GLN A 383 47.64 39.54 -28.26
N LEU A 384 46.59 40.36 -28.32
CA LEU A 384 45.20 39.92 -28.34
C LEU A 384 44.48 40.45 -29.56
N THR A 385 43.91 39.55 -30.35
CA THR A 385 43.08 39.92 -31.51
C THR A 385 41.66 40.16 -31.05
N ILE A 386 41.13 41.35 -31.31
CA ILE A 386 39.79 41.78 -30.97
C ILE A 386 38.96 41.92 -32.26
N PRO A 387 37.87 41.18 -32.43
CA PRO A 387 36.96 41.31 -33.58
C PRO A 387 36.31 42.70 -33.61
N LEU A 388 36.23 43.30 -34.79
CA LEU A 388 35.55 44.58 -35.06
C LEU A 388 34.38 44.36 -36.04
N ASP A 389 33.42 45.25 -35.96
CA ASP A 389 32.35 45.37 -36.94
C ASP A 389 32.76 46.45 -37.97
N PRO A 390 33.02 46.08 -39.24
CA PRO A 390 33.51 47.01 -40.25
C PRO A 390 32.57 48.19 -40.56
N THR A 391 31.33 48.07 -40.12
CA THR A 391 30.28 49.11 -40.32
C THR A 391 30.25 50.12 -39.16
N LYS A 392 31.04 49.91 -38.11
CA LYS A 392 31.00 50.70 -36.87
C LYS A 392 32.40 51.25 -36.54
N SER A 393 32.42 52.34 -35.85
CA SER A 393 33.66 52.84 -35.25
C SER A 393 34.13 51.90 -34.11
N ALA A 394 35.45 51.83 -33.85
CA ALA A 394 36.02 51.05 -32.76
C ALA A 394 35.39 51.41 -31.40
N MET A 395 35.00 52.65 -31.18
CA MET A 395 34.33 53.12 -29.97
C MET A 395 32.90 52.60 -29.86
N GLU A 396 32.16 52.48 -30.97
CA GLU A 396 30.82 51.89 -31.00
C GLU A 396 30.88 50.38 -30.73
N VAL A 397 31.89 49.68 -31.29
CA VAL A 397 32.16 48.28 -31.00
C VAL A 397 32.48 48.07 -29.53
N ALA A 398 33.36 48.95 -28.94
CA ALA A 398 33.66 48.91 -27.51
C ALA A 398 32.42 49.07 -26.62
N LYS A 399 31.51 50.01 -26.96
CA LYS A 399 30.20 50.14 -26.28
C LYS A 399 29.35 48.87 -26.39
N GLY A 400 29.37 48.22 -27.55
CA GLY A 400 28.69 46.93 -27.77
C GLY A 400 29.26 45.83 -26.86
N TYR A 401 30.57 45.74 -26.71
CA TYR A 401 31.22 44.78 -25.78
C TYR A 401 30.89 45.08 -24.32
N PHE A 402 30.88 46.31 -23.89
CA PHE A 402 30.46 46.70 -22.53
C PHE A 402 28.98 46.38 -22.30
N ALA A 403 28.11 46.64 -23.25
CA ALA A 403 26.68 46.27 -23.13
C ALA A 403 26.52 44.76 -22.98
N ARG A 404 27.29 43.97 -23.75
CA ARG A 404 27.29 42.51 -23.66
C ARG A 404 27.84 42.00 -22.30
N TYR A 405 28.94 42.59 -21.82
CA TYR A 405 29.47 42.31 -20.49
C TYR A 405 28.42 42.57 -19.40
N ASN A 406 27.80 43.76 -19.40
CA ASN A 406 26.83 44.15 -18.40
C ASN A 406 25.59 43.23 -18.41
N LYS A 407 25.13 42.81 -19.60
CA LYS A 407 24.03 41.83 -19.76
C LYS A 407 24.42 40.49 -19.13
N LEU A 408 25.59 39.95 -19.47
CA LEU A 408 26.08 38.66 -18.94
C LEU A 408 26.35 38.73 -17.43
N LYS A 409 26.85 39.86 -16.91
CA LYS A 409 27.07 40.08 -15.47
C LYS A 409 25.75 40.00 -14.69
N ARG A 410 24.71 40.73 -15.15
CA ARG A 410 23.36 40.65 -14.51
C ARG A 410 22.78 39.27 -14.60
N THR A 411 22.96 38.57 -15.73
CA THR A 411 22.51 37.20 -15.91
C THR A 411 23.22 36.23 -14.96
N TYR A 412 24.53 36.41 -14.77
CA TYR A 412 25.33 35.62 -13.83
C TYR A 412 24.82 35.78 -12.38
N GLU A 413 24.65 37.02 -11.93
CA GLU A 413 24.19 37.34 -10.58
C GLU A 413 22.78 36.73 -10.32
N ALA A 414 21.85 36.88 -11.26
CA ALA A 414 20.52 36.30 -11.16
C ALA A 414 20.52 34.76 -11.19
N LEU A 415 21.32 34.15 -12.08
CA LEU A 415 21.40 32.69 -12.19
C LEU A 415 22.08 32.06 -10.97
N THR A 416 23.06 32.71 -10.36
CA THR A 416 23.72 32.21 -9.14
C THR A 416 22.70 32.03 -8.02
N THR A 417 21.81 33.01 -7.82
CA THR A 417 20.72 32.89 -6.83
C THR A 417 19.71 31.81 -7.21
N LEU A 418 19.28 31.79 -8.49
CA LEU A 418 18.30 30.80 -8.96
C LEU A 418 18.81 29.35 -8.91
N VAL A 419 20.09 29.12 -9.16
CA VAL A 419 20.74 27.81 -9.04
C VAL A 419 20.68 27.34 -7.60
N ALA A 420 21.11 28.19 -6.64
CA ALA A 420 21.05 27.85 -5.22
C ALA A 420 19.62 27.53 -4.75
N GLU A 421 18.64 28.36 -5.11
CA GLU A 421 17.22 28.09 -4.78
C GLU A 421 16.71 26.78 -5.39
N THR A 422 17.13 26.43 -6.62
CA THR A 422 16.70 25.22 -7.30
C THR A 422 17.41 23.97 -6.73
N GLU A 423 18.64 24.09 -6.29
CA GLU A 423 19.38 23.05 -5.56
C GLU A 423 18.71 22.74 -4.21
N ASP A 424 18.32 23.76 -3.45
CA ASP A 424 17.57 23.60 -2.20
C ASP A 424 16.20 22.95 -2.44
N GLU A 425 15.50 23.33 -3.53
CA GLU A 425 14.22 22.74 -3.90
C GLU A 425 14.38 21.25 -4.26
N LEU A 426 15.40 20.90 -5.04
CA LEU A 426 15.69 19.52 -5.42
C LEU A 426 16.04 18.67 -4.20
N SER A 427 16.91 19.18 -3.32
CA SER A 427 17.29 18.52 -2.07
C SER A 427 16.05 18.22 -1.23
N TYR A 428 15.17 19.19 -1.03
CA TYR A 428 13.91 19.01 -0.32
C TYR A 428 13.01 17.92 -0.95
N LEU A 429 12.81 17.94 -2.28
CA LEU A 429 11.99 16.92 -2.95
C LEU A 429 12.58 15.52 -2.80
N LEU A 430 13.91 15.40 -2.76
CA LEU A 430 14.58 14.12 -2.51
C LEU A 430 14.37 13.63 -1.08
N THR A 431 14.32 14.51 -0.07
CA THR A 431 13.97 14.10 1.30
C THR A 431 12.52 13.61 1.39
N VAL A 432 11.56 14.28 0.72
CA VAL A 432 10.18 13.83 0.65
C VAL A 432 10.05 12.47 -0.07
N LYS A 433 10.83 12.26 -1.14
CA LYS A 433 10.91 10.96 -1.82
C LYS A 433 11.38 9.87 -0.87
N SER A 434 12.45 10.11 -0.12
CA SER A 434 12.97 9.18 0.89
C SER A 434 11.93 8.90 1.98
N ALA A 435 11.23 9.91 2.49
CA ALA A 435 10.15 9.75 3.47
C ALA A 435 9.02 8.83 2.96
N LEU A 436 8.65 8.93 1.66
CA LEU A 436 7.67 8.03 1.04
C LEU A 436 8.17 6.58 0.95
N ASP A 437 9.49 6.35 0.89
CA ASP A 437 10.05 5.00 0.85
C ASP A 437 10.01 4.31 2.21
N PHE A 438 9.97 5.08 3.30
CA PHE A 438 9.86 4.61 4.68
C PHE A 438 8.45 4.69 5.27
N ALA A 439 7.48 5.28 4.56
CA ALA A 439 6.11 5.39 5.03
C ALA A 439 5.42 4.02 5.10
N GLU A 440 4.98 3.60 6.29
CA GLU A 440 4.36 2.30 6.56
C GLU A 440 2.87 2.41 6.92
N THR A 441 2.43 3.56 7.44
CA THR A 441 1.05 3.77 7.89
C THR A 441 0.30 4.78 7.00
N GLU A 442 -1.04 4.77 7.10
CA GLU A 442 -1.87 5.77 6.42
C GLU A 442 -1.64 7.17 6.99
N GLU A 443 -1.31 7.25 8.27
CA GLU A 443 -0.95 8.48 8.99
C GLU A 443 0.33 9.08 8.40
N ASP A 444 1.36 8.27 8.15
CA ASP A 444 2.62 8.72 7.53
C ASP A 444 2.34 9.30 6.14
N ILE A 445 1.56 8.60 5.31
CA ILE A 445 1.16 9.07 3.98
C ILE A 445 0.36 10.38 4.05
N ARG A 446 -0.54 10.52 5.02
CA ARG A 446 -1.31 11.76 5.23
C ARG A 446 -0.43 12.94 5.63
N GLU A 447 0.55 12.74 6.51
CA GLU A 447 1.50 13.79 6.91
C GLU A 447 2.35 14.25 5.71
N ILE A 448 2.89 13.32 4.92
CA ILE A 448 3.66 13.63 3.71
C ILE A 448 2.77 14.37 2.68
N LYS A 449 1.53 13.94 2.49
CA LYS A 449 0.58 14.62 1.61
C LYS A 449 0.28 16.04 2.08
N ARG A 450 0.15 16.25 3.39
CA ARG A 450 -0.01 17.58 3.97
C ARG A 450 1.21 18.45 3.72
N GLU A 451 2.41 17.93 3.95
CA GLU A 451 3.68 18.60 3.66
C GLU A 451 3.75 19.07 2.19
N LEU A 452 3.41 18.18 1.24
CA LEU A 452 3.34 18.52 -0.18
C LEU A 452 2.25 19.54 -0.52
N THR A 453 1.14 19.54 0.23
CA THR A 453 0.06 20.53 0.05
C THR A 453 0.48 21.89 0.57
N ASP A 454 1.08 21.96 1.75
CA ASP A 454 1.59 23.20 2.36
C ASP A 454 2.76 23.76 1.53
N GLY A 455 3.58 22.90 0.93
CA GLY A 455 4.64 23.26 -0.02
C GLY A 455 4.14 23.65 -1.42
N GLY A 456 2.84 23.59 -1.70
CA GLY A 456 2.23 24.01 -2.98
C GLY A 456 2.34 22.99 -4.12
N TYR A 457 2.84 21.79 -3.90
CA TYR A 457 2.92 20.71 -4.91
C TYR A 457 1.57 20.04 -5.16
N ILE A 458 0.65 20.10 -4.19
CA ILE A 458 -0.72 19.58 -4.30
C ILE A 458 -1.70 20.74 -4.07
N ARG A 459 -2.72 20.86 -4.92
CA ARG A 459 -3.78 21.87 -4.75
C ARG A 459 -4.67 21.53 -3.57
N SER A 460 -4.80 22.44 -2.61
CA SER A 460 -5.74 22.31 -1.49
C SER A 460 -7.20 22.41 -1.97
N LYS A 461 -8.02 21.40 -1.65
CA LYS A 461 -9.48 21.42 -1.87
C LYS A 461 -10.24 21.98 -0.65
N GLY A 462 -9.82 23.11 -0.11
CA GLY A 462 -10.65 24.03 0.71
C GLY A 462 -11.48 23.51 1.89
N LYS A 463 -11.31 22.28 2.40
CA LYS A 463 -11.95 21.82 3.64
C LYS A 463 -10.93 21.82 4.78
N LYS A 464 -11.09 22.74 5.74
CA LYS A 464 -10.42 22.63 7.05
C LYS A 464 -10.94 21.37 7.73
N GLY A 465 -10.10 20.33 7.75
CA GLY A 465 -10.41 19.06 8.38
C GLY A 465 -10.42 19.12 9.91
N LYS A 466 -11.05 18.12 10.52
CA LYS A 466 -10.95 17.80 11.97
C LYS A 466 -9.48 17.71 12.39
N LYS A 467 -9.24 17.96 13.69
CA LYS A 467 -7.93 17.77 14.33
C LYS A 467 -7.44 16.34 14.05
N GLU A 468 -6.47 16.22 13.16
CA GLU A 468 -5.94 14.91 12.72
C GLU A 468 -4.99 14.36 13.78
N GLU A 469 -5.05 13.06 14.03
CA GLU A 469 -4.04 12.34 14.80
C GLU A 469 -2.70 12.45 14.06
N LYS A 470 -1.65 12.80 14.82
CA LYS A 470 -0.30 12.93 14.29
C LYS A 470 0.41 11.58 14.45
N SER A 471 1.09 11.14 13.40
CA SER A 471 2.00 10.02 13.49
C SER A 471 3.15 10.34 14.46
N GLU A 472 3.57 9.36 15.26
CA GLU A 472 4.70 9.53 16.17
C GLU A 472 6.01 9.06 15.48
N PRO A 473 7.17 9.63 15.86
CA PRO A 473 8.48 9.15 15.41
C PRO A 473 8.69 7.68 15.79
N LEU A 474 9.55 6.98 15.05
CA LEU A 474 9.97 5.64 15.46
C LEU A 474 10.77 5.75 16.75
N HIS A 475 10.57 4.78 17.66
CA HIS A 475 11.24 4.72 18.93
C HIS A 475 12.03 3.40 19.03
N PHE A 476 13.31 3.51 19.29
CA PHE A 476 14.23 2.39 19.50
C PHE A 476 14.91 2.53 20.86
N VAL A 477 15.40 1.43 21.36
CA VAL A 477 16.19 1.39 22.61
C VAL A 477 17.54 0.75 22.28
N SER A 478 18.63 1.46 22.62
CA SER A 478 19.99 0.93 22.42
C SER A 478 20.24 -0.28 23.29
N SER A 479 21.28 -1.05 22.97
CA SER A 479 21.74 -2.18 23.80
C SER A 479 22.06 -1.80 25.25
N ASP A 480 22.41 -0.53 25.46
CA ASP A 480 22.73 0.04 26.77
C ASP A 480 21.53 0.73 27.44
N GLY A 481 20.32 0.67 26.82
CA GLY A 481 19.08 1.18 27.41
C GLY A 481 18.80 2.66 27.16
N TYR A 482 19.48 3.30 26.19
CA TYR A 482 19.20 4.68 25.79
C TYR A 482 18.13 4.76 24.71
N ASP A 483 17.22 5.73 24.84
CA ASP A 483 16.17 5.97 23.85
C ASP A 483 16.74 6.62 22.59
N ILE A 484 16.34 6.10 21.43
CA ILE A 484 16.70 6.63 20.11
C ILE A 484 15.41 6.87 19.33
N PHE A 485 15.22 8.10 18.85
CA PHE A 485 14.06 8.47 18.05
C PHE A 485 14.43 8.78 16.62
N VAL A 486 13.61 8.32 15.66
CA VAL A 486 13.82 8.51 14.22
C VAL A 486 12.60 9.19 13.61
N GLY A 487 12.81 10.33 12.95
CA GLY A 487 11.75 11.04 12.24
C GLY A 487 11.41 10.39 10.91
N LYS A 488 10.12 10.17 10.63
CA LYS A 488 9.62 9.51 9.41
C LYS A 488 9.44 10.46 8.22
N ASN A 489 9.35 11.76 8.45
CA ASN A 489 9.16 12.81 7.45
C ASN A 489 9.74 14.14 7.95
N ASN A 490 9.77 15.15 7.08
CA ASN A 490 10.39 16.43 7.40
C ASN A 490 9.69 17.20 8.53
N TYR A 491 8.36 17.06 8.69
CA TYR A 491 7.66 17.65 9.84
C TYR A 491 8.04 16.98 11.16
N GLN A 492 8.19 15.66 11.14
CA GLN A 492 8.65 14.93 12.32
C GLN A 492 10.13 15.21 12.61
N ASN A 493 10.98 15.33 11.58
CA ASN A 493 12.38 15.74 11.73
C ASN A 493 12.49 17.09 12.45
N ASP A 494 11.68 18.07 12.04
CA ASP A 494 11.61 19.38 12.72
C ASP A 494 11.11 19.25 14.16
N ARG A 495 9.98 18.56 14.37
CA ARG A 495 9.39 18.37 15.69
C ARG A 495 10.37 17.67 16.63
N LEU A 496 10.99 16.59 16.15
CA LEU A 496 11.94 15.79 16.90
C LEU A 496 13.15 16.62 17.32
N THR A 497 13.73 17.38 16.38
CA THR A 497 14.94 18.16 16.61
C THR A 497 14.69 19.40 17.47
N PHE A 498 13.59 20.15 17.22
CA PHE A 498 13.41 21.47 17.83
C PHE A 498 12.37 21.54 18.96
N GLN A 499 11.52 20.53 19.12
CA GLN A 499 10.47 20.52 20.14
C GLN A 499 10.63 19.38 21.15
N ILE A 500 11.16 18.22 20.73
CA ILE A 500 11.28 17.02 21.57
C ILE A 500 12.68 16.91 22.18
N ALA A 501 13.73 17.05 21.35
CA ALA A 501 15.11 16.88 21.80
C ALA A 501 15.56 18.02 22.71
N SER A 502 16.29 17.67 23.79
CA SER A 502 16.96 18.63 24.67
C SER A 502 18.28 19.14 24.03
N GLY A 503 18.83 20.23 24.55
CA GLY A 503 20.05 20.84 24.01
C GLY A 503 21.28 19.91 24.01
N ASP A 504 21.35 18.99 24.96
CA ASP A 504 22.46 18.07 25.15
C ASP A 504 22.27 16.71 24.45
N ASP A 505 21.08 16.40 23.96
CA ASP A 505 20.83 15.21 23.15
C ASP A 505 21.68 15.24 21.87
N LEU A 506 22.01 14.07 21.37
CA LEU A 506 22.80 13.90 20.15
C LEU A 506 21.89 13.73 18.95
N TRP A 507 22.18 14.47 17.90
CA TRP A 507 21.52 14.41 16.61
C TRP A 507 22.47 13.74 15.61
N PHE A 508 21.92 12.83 14.79
CA PHE A 508 22.61 12.11 13.73
C PHE A 508 21.86 12.27 12.41
N HIS A 509 22.61 12.37 11.30
CA HIS A 509 22.04 12.44 9.95
C HIS A 509 23.06 11.98 8.91
N ALA A 510 22.58 11.38 7.81
CA ALA A 510 23.43 10.99 6.69
C ALA A 510 24.00 12.24 6.02
N LYS A 511 25.33 12.30 5.91
CA LYS A 511 26.06 13.48 5.41
C LYS A 511 25.74 13.77 3.96
N GLN A 512 25.29 15.01 3.68
CA GLN A 512 24.95 15.51 2.35
C GLN A 512 23.95 14.63 1.57
N GLN A 513 23.10 13.89 2.26
CA GLN A 513 22.13 12.98 1.65
C GLN A 513 20.76 13.12 2.30
N PRO A 514 19.67 12.86 1.54
CA PRO A 514 18.33 12.76 2.12
C PRO A 514 18.25 11.66 3.17
N GLY A 515 17.70 11.98 4.34
CA GLY A 515 17.56 11.01 5.43
C GLY A 515 16.73 11.54 6.60
N SER A 516 16.55 10.68 7.60
CA SER A 516 15.86 11.00 8.83
C SER A 516 16.78 11.69 9.83
N HIS A 517 16.21 12.60 10.63
CA HIS A 517 16.87 13.03 11.86
C HIS A 517 16.75 11.92 12.89
N VAL A 518 17.86 11.53 13.48
CA VAL A 518 17.91 10.57 14.57
C VAL A 518 18.38 11.28 15.83
N ILE A 519 17.65 11.14 16.92
CA ILE A 519 17.96 11.72 18.22
C ILE A 519 18.26 10.62 19.23
N LEU A 520 19.47 10.59 19.74
CA LEU A 520 19.87 9.78 20.87
C LEU A 520 19.72 10.61 22.17
N ARG A 521 18.85 10.15 23.06
CA ARG A 521 18.63 10.79 24.35
C ARG A 521 19.81 10.56 25.27
N THR A 522 20.41 11.60 25.77
CA THR A 522 21.53 11.49 26.70
C THR A 522 21.09 11.34 28.16
N ASN A 523 19.86 11.75 28.48
CA ASN A 523 19.32 11.77 29.86
C ASN A 523 20.26 12.50 30.85
N GLY A 524 21.06 13.46 30.35
CA GLY A 524 22.01 14.25 31.17
C GLY A 524 23.37 13.58 31.37
N ALA A 525 23.63 12.43 30.74
CA ALA A 525 24.95 11.80 30.77
C ALA A 525 25.98 12.63 29.97
N GLU A 526 27.15 12.86 30.54
CA GLU A 526 28.24 13.57 29.86
C GLU A 526 28.91 12.70 28.80
N GLU A 527 29.07 11.42 29.08
CA GLU A 527 29.63 10.40 28.19
C GLU A 527 28.64 9.26 28.00
N LEU A 528 28.52 8.77 26.78
CA LEU A 528 27.67 7.63 26.41
C LEU A 528 28.57 6.48 25.92
N PRO A 529 28.14 5.22 26.02
CA PRO A 529 28.85 4.09 25.43
C PRO A 529 28.98 4.22 23.92
N ASP A 530 30.11 3.77 23.35
CA ASP A 530 30.36 3.79 21.90
C ASP A 530 29.27 3.03 21.12
N SER A 531 28.74 1.93 21.69
CA SER A 531 27.61 1.16 21.17
C SER A 531 26.36 2.03 20.89
N ALA A 532 26.02 2.95 21.80
CA ALA A 532 24.86 3.83 21.63
C ALA A 532 25.06 4.82 20.46
N TYR A 533 26.30 5.32 20.27
CA TYR A 533 26.64 6.14 19.10
C TYR A 533 26.55 5.35 17.81
N GLU A 534 27.10 4.13 17.79
CA GLU A 534 27.08 3.27 16.60
C GLU A 534 25.65 2.89 16.22
N GLU A 535 24.82 2.50 17.18
CA GLU A 535 23.43 2.11 16.94
C GLU A 535 22.59 3.28 16.43
N ALA A 536 22.75 4.49 16.98
CA ALA A 536 22.08 5.69 16.48
C ALA A 536 22.57 6.06 15.06
N ALA A 537 23.86 5.90 14.78
CA ALA A 537 24.40 6.13 13.45
C ALA A 537 23.93 5.07 12.44
N ARG A 538 23.83 3.79 12.83
CA ARG A 538 23.26 2.73 11.99
C ARG A 538 21.81 3.01 11.63
N LEU A 539 21.00 3.49 12.57
CA LEU A 539 19.64 3.95 12.31
C LEU A 539 19.62 5.14 11.33
N ALA A 540 20.50 6.14 11.50
CA ALA A 540 20.58 7.27 10.57
C ALA A 540 20.99 6.83 9.16
N ALA A 541 21.90 5.86 9.05
CA ALA A 541 22.30 5.26 7.78
C ALA A 541 21.16 4.48 7.11
N TYR A 542 20.45 3.66 7.87
CA TYR A 542 19.35 2.84 7.38
C TYR A 542 18.15 3.69 6.91
N TYR A 543 17.79 4.74 7.65
CA TYR A 543 16.71 5.66 7.29
C TYR A 543 17.19 6.82 6.41
N SER A 544 18.12 6.53 5.49
CA SER A 544 18.61 7.46 4.49
C SER A 544 18.45 6.93 3.07
N SER A 545 18.66 7.80 2.08
CA SER A 545 18.66 7.41 0.66
C SER A 545 19.78 6.41 0.31
N SER A 546 20.77 6.24 1.17
CA SER A 546 21.93 5.34 0.98
C SER A 546 21.84 4.02 1.77
N ARG A 547 20.64 3.60 2.19
CA ARG A 547 20.44 2.36 2.94
C ARG A 547 20.96 1.08 2.26
N GLU A 548 21.09 1.09 0.93
CA GLU A 548 21.61 -0.05 0.14
C GLU A 548 23.14 0.06 -0.11
N ALA A 549 23.76 1.13 0.35
CA ALA A 549 25.20 1.30 0.21
C ALA A 549 25.94 0.44 1.27
N PRO A 550 27.14 -0.07 0.94
CA PRO A 550 27.90 -0.88 1.89
C PRO A 550 28.32 -0.08 3.14
N LYS A 551 28.53 1.22 3.01
CA LYS A 551 28.87 2.14 4.11
C LYS A 551 28.32 3.53 3.84
N VAL A 552 27.89 4.22 4.90
CA VAL A 552 27.32 5.57 4.86
C VAL A 552 28.07 6.46 5.85
N GLU A 553 28.41 7.67 5.41
CA GLU A 553 29.01 8.69 6.30
C GLU A 553 27.89 9.42 7.04
N ILE A 554 27.95 9.44 8.36
CA ILE A 554 26.95 10.04 9.26
C ILE A 554 27.60 11.19 10.02
N ASP A 555 26.99 12.37 9.89
CA ASP A 555 27.34 13.51 10.73
C ASP A 555 26.53 13.44 12.03
N TYR A 556 27.19 13.75 13.16
CA TYR A 556 26.52 13.85 14.45
C TYR A 556 27.05 15.03 15.27
N THR A 557 26.15 15.61 16.04
CA THR A 557 26.48 16.75 16.91
C THR A 557 25.44 16.88 18.03
N ARG A 558 25.74 17.70 19.05
CA ARG A 558 24.73 18.04 20.06
C ARG A 558 23.64 18.92 19.46
N ARG A 559 22.37 18.68 19.82
CA ARG A 559 21.21 19.42 19.32
C ARG A 559 21.37 20.95 19.46
N ARG A 560 22.00 21.45 20.51
CA ARG A 560 22.25 22.88 20.68
C ARG A 560 23.08 23.55 19.58
N ASN A 561 23.83 22.78 18.81
CA ASN A 561 24.64 23.26 17.67
C ASN A 561 23.82 23.41 16.39
N LEU A 562 22.57 22.94 16.37
CA LEU A 562 21.68 23.00 15.22
C LEU A 562 20.85 24.28 15.23
N LYS A 563 20.74 24.90 14.06
CA LYS A 563 19.90 26.08 13.83
C LYS A 563 19.02 25.87 12.62
N LYS A 564 17.80 26.40 12.68
CA LYS A 564 16.90 26.47 11.52
C LYS A 564 16.90 27.91 11.00
N PRO A 565 17.35 28.16 9.75
CA PRO A 565 17.26 29.48 9.15
C PRO A 565 15.81 29.94 9.02
N PRO A 566 15.52 31.25 9.14
CA PRO A 566 14.19 31.80 8.89
C PRO A 566 13.74 31.45 7.46
N GLY A 567 12.52 30.95 7.31
CA GLY A 567 11.94 30.58 6.02
C GLY A 567 12.44 29.26 5.44
N ALA A 568 13.33 28.53 6.12
CA ALA A 568 13.78 27.21 5.66
C ALA A 568 12.65 26.19 5.64
N LYS A 569 12.69 25.29 4.65
CA LYS A 569 11.75 24.19 4.51
C LYS A 569 11.79 23.24 5.71
N PRO A 570 10.72 22.47 5.99
CA PRO A 570 10.75 21.46 7.03
C PRO A 570 11.90 20.46 6.84
N GLY A 571 12.51 20.02 7.94
CA GLY A 571 13.64 19.10 7.94
C GLY A 571 15.02 19.73 7.64
N TYR A 572 15.07 21.01 7.24
CA TYR A 572 16.33 21.67 6.94
C TYR A 572 16.98 22.26 8.19
N VAL A 573 18.24 21.93 8.41
CA VAL A 573 19.07 22.42 9.53
C VAL A 573 20.45 22.83 9.07
N ILE A 574 21.06 23.78 9.76
CA ILE A 574 22.47 24.16 9.59
C ILE A 574 23.24 23.92 10.90
N TYR A 575 24.48 23.48 10.75
CA TYR A 575 25.41 23.28 11.86
C TYR A 575 26.82 23.57 11.40
N HIS A 576 27.67 24.01 12.32
CA HIS A 576 29.06 24.41 12.04
C HIS A 576 30.06 23.53 12.78
N THR A 577 29.61 22.78 13.78
CA THR A 577 30.44 21.89 14.59
C THR A 577 29.81 20.53 14.60
N ASN A 578 30.47 19.56 14.02
CA ASN A 578 30.03 18.17 13.97
C ASN A 578 31.23 17.22 14.00
N TYR A 579 30.93 15.99 14.30
CA TYR A 579 31.79 14.84 14.07
C TYR A 579 31.17 14.00 12.95
N SER A 580 31.99 13.19 12.29
CA SER A 580 31.53 12.26 11.25
C SER A 580 32.05 10.86 11.54
N MET A 581 31.20 9.86 11.28
CA MET A 581 31.60 8.45 11.33
C MET A 581 31.07 7.73 10.10
N THR A 582 31.75 6.66 9.70
CA THR A 582 31.33 5.81 8.58
C THR A 582 30.84 4.49 9.12
N ILE A 583 29.57 4.14 8.82
CA ILE A 583 28.89 2.98 9.39
C ILE A 583 28.15 2.17 8.32
N GLU A 584 27.91 0.89 8.57
CA GLU A 584 27.05 0.05 7.74
C GLU A 584 25.59 0.28 8.11
N PRO A 585 24.66 0.37 7.12
CA PRO A 585 23.23 0.60 7.36
C PRO A 585 22.51 -0.69 7.81
N ASP A 586 23.02 -1.34 8.84
CA ASP A 586 22.47 -2.57 9.40
C ASP A 586 21.87 -2.30 10.80
N ILE A 587 20.57 -2.56 10.95
CA ILE A 587 19.82 -2.34 12.19
C ILE A 587 19.55 -3.64 12.97
N HIS A 588 20.15 -4.77 12.55
CA HIS A 588 20.01 -6.02 13.28
C HIS A 588 20.52 -5.88 14.72
N GLY A 589 19.71 -6.36 15.66
CA GLY A 589 19.99 -6.29 17.09
C GLY A 589 19.53 -5.01 17.79
N ILE A 590 19.12 -3.97 17.08
CA ILE A 590 18.55 -2.75 17.67
C ILE A 590 17.05 -3.01 17.92
N ARG A 591 16.61 -2.82 19.17
CA ARG A 591 15.25 -3.12 19.60
C ARG A 591 14.34 -1.91 19.33
N GLU A 592 13.26 -2.13 18.60
CA GLU A 592 12.13 -1.19 18.55
C GLU A 592 11.32 -1.30 19.84
N ALA A 593 10.95 -0.15 20.44
CA ALA A 593 10.33 -0.05 21.77
C ALA A 593 8.82 -0.34 21.73
#